data_89442ba88958cf39a36eb3ed257d334f
#
_entry.id   89442ba88958cf39a36eb3ed257d334f
#
_cell.length_a   1.000
_cell.length_b   1.000
_cell.length_c   1.000
_cell.angle_alpha   90.00
_cell.angle_beta   90.00
_cell.angle_gamma   90.00
#
_symmetry.space_group_name_H-M   'P 1'
#
loop_
_entity.id
_entity.type
_entity.pdbx_description
1 polymer ?
#
loop_
_entity_poly.entity_id
_entity_poly.type
_entity_poly.pdbx_seq_one_letter_code
_entity_poly.pdbx_strand_id
1 'polypeptide(L)'
;MFIVQVTSRAFIRVFNDELVITPDKEKATKYETIGDAMQAAALANDFLESKTIRAIRYNGDDLRAILEYAKDNNLMDKPFVEVYNLYKRQ
;
A
#
# COMPACT_ATOMS: atom_id res chain seq x y z
N MET A 1 -5.13 -3.15 1.71
CA MET A 1 -5.23 -1.72 1.41
C MET A 1 -4.13 -1.29 0.46
N PHE A 2 -4.29 -0.12 -0.14
CA PHE A 2 -3.37 0.42 -1.14
C PHE A 2 -3.01 1.84 -0.77
N ILE A 3 -1.80 2.24 -1.13
CA ILE A 3 -1.32 3.61 -0.96
C ILE A 3 -0.71 4.09 -2.27
N VAL A 4 -0.46 5.38 -2.37
CA VAL A 4 0.15 5.98 -3.56
C VAL A 4 1.61 6.32 -3.24
N GLN A 5 2.53 5.76 -4.03
CA GLN A 5 3.97 5.94 -3.86
C GLN A 5 4.50 6.91 -4.92
N VAL A 6 5.23 7.92 -4.47
CA VAL A 6 5.91 8.89 -5.34
C VAL A 6 7.32 8.39 -5.69
N THR A 7 8.08 8.07 -4.65
CA THR A 7 9.41 7.46 -4.75
C THR A 7 9.52 6.33 -3.74
N SER A 8 10.66 5.63 -3.71
CA SER A 8 10.88 4.58 -2.71
C SER A 8 10.78 5.07 -1.26
N ARG A 9 10.86 6.37 -1.03
CA ARG A 9 10.86 6.98 0.31
C ARG A 9 9.82 8.08 0.47
N ALA A 10 8.89 8.21 -0.48
CA ALA A 10 7.87 9.27 -0.43
C ALA A 10 6.53 8.73 -0.89
N PHE A 11 5.49 9.10 -0.17
CA PHE A 11 4.12 8.63 -0.36
C PHE A 11 3.16 9.82 -0.35
N ILE A 12 1.96 9.62 -0.87
CA ILE A 12 0.93 10.67 -0.91
C ILE A 12 0.01 10.53 0.30
N ARG A 13 -0.21 11.66 0.95
CA ARG A 13 -1.22 11.81 2.00
C ARG A 13 -2.20 12.90 1.56
N VAL A 14 -3.49 12.63 1.65
CA VAL A 14 -4.52 13.64 1.44
C VAL A 14 -4.97 14.12 2.82
N PHE A 15 -4.78 15.40 3.09
CA PHE A 15 -5.09 15.99 4.38
C PHE A 15 -5.77 17.35 4.15
N ASN A 16 -6.99 17.52 4.69
CA ASN A 16 -7.81 18.72 4.50
C ASN A 16 -7.97 19.10 3.01
N ASP A 17 -8.26 18.11 2.17
CA ASP A 17 -8.38 18.24 0.71
C ASP A 17 -7.11 18.73 0.02
N GLU A 18 -5.99 18.73 0.73
CA GLU A 18 -4.67 19.04 0.16
C GLU A 18 -3.85 17.76 -0.03
N LEU A 19 -3.09 17.75 -1.12
CA LEU A 19 -2.19 16.66 -1.45
C LEU A 19 -0.83 16.94 -0.82
N VAL A 20 -0.41 16.05 0.08
CA VAL A 20 0.83 16.21 0.85
C VAL A 20 1.73 15.01 0.57
N ILE A 21 3.02 15.27 0.39
CA ILE A 21 4.03 14.21 0.26
C ILE A 21 4.60 13.93 1.65
N THR A 22 4.59 12.65 2.05
CA THR A 22 5.11 12.23 3.34
C THR A 22 6.17 11.14 3.17
N PRO A 23 7.27 11.18 3.94
CA PRO A 23 8.25 10.09 3.94
C PRO A 23 7.78 8.88 4.77
N ASP A 24 6.71 9.04 5.54
CA ASP A 24 6.22 8.01 6.44
C ASP A 24 5.07 7.24 5.79
N LYS A 25 5.33 5.98 5.47
CA LYS A 25 4.35 5.06 4.88
C LYS A 25 3.09 4.92 5.73
N GLU A 26 3.24 4.98 7.06
CA GLU A 26 2.10 4.87 7.98
C GLU A 26 1.17 6.07 7.91
N LYS A 27 1.69 7.23 7.52
CA LYS A 27 0.91 8.47 7.37
C LYS A 27 0.28 8.61 6.00
N ALA A 28 0.64 7.76 5.04
CA ALA A 28 0.05 7.80 3.70
C ALA A 28 -1.45 7.51 3.76
N THR A 29 -2.22 8.15 2.90
CA THR A 29 -3.64 7.86 2.78
C THR A 29 -3.84 6.43 2.28
N LYS A 30 -4.69 5.67 2.94
CA LYS A 30 -4.96 4.27 2.62
C LYS A 30 -6.26 4.14 1.86
N TYR A 31 -6.22 3.41 0.75
CA TYR A 31 -7.38 3.16 -0.11
C TYR A 31 -7.76 1.69 -0.01
N GLU A 32 -9.05 1.42 0.06
CA GLU A 32 -9.54 0.03 0.19
C GLU A 32 -9.42 -0.75 -1.11
N THR A 33 -9.56 -0.08 -2.25
CA THR A 33 -9.52 -0.74 -3.57
C THR A 33 -8.34 -0.24 -4.38
N ILE A 34 -7.82 -1.11 -5.26
CA ILE A 34 -6.75 -0.72 -6.18
C ILE A 34 -7.24 0.34 -7.16
N GLY A 35 -8.53 0.30 -7.55
CA GLY A 35 -9.12 1.30 -8.45
C GLY A 35 -9.05 2.69 -7.87
N ASP A 36 -9.42 2.86 -6.61
CA ASP A 36 -9.36 4.16 -5.93
C ASP A 36 -7.92 4.66 -5.80
N ALA A 37 -6.99 3.77 -5.47
CA ALA A 37 -5.58 4.12 -5.37
C ALA A 37 -4.99 4.50 -6.73
N MET A 38 -5.36 3.81 -7.81
CA MET A 38 -4.91 4.13 -9.16
C MET A 38 -5.45 5.48 -9.62
N GLN A 39 -6.69 5.79 -9.30
CA GLN A 39 -7.28 7.10 -9.59
C GLN A 39 -6.55 8.21 -8.86
N ALA A 40 -6.25 7.99 -7.57
CA ALA A 40 -5.47 8.94 -6.78
C ALA A 40 -4.06 9.12 -7.33
N ALA A 41 -3.42 8.04 -7.78
CA ALA A 41 -2.11 8.10 -8.42
C ALA A 41 -2.14 8.89 -9.72
N ALA A 42 -3.19 8.71 -10.53
CA ALA A 42 -3.36 9.46 -11.78
C ALA A 42 -3.53 10.96 -11.51
N LEU A 43 -4.34 11.32 -10.51
CA LEU A 43 -4.53 12.72 -10.11
C LEU A 43 -3.23 13.32 -9.57
N ALA A 44 -2.46 12.56 -8.79
CA ALA A 44 -1.17 13.02 -8.27
C ALA A 44 -0.15 13.21 -9.39
N ASN A 45 -0.12 12.33 -10.38
CA ASN A 45 0.75 12.48 -11.55
C ASN A 45 0.43 13.78 -12.31
N ASP A 46 -0.85 14.05 -12.49
CA ASP A 46 -1.31 15.28 -13.16
C ASP A 46 -0.91 16.52 -12.36
N PHE A 47 -1.20 16.52 -11.08
CA PHE A 47 -0.97 17.66 -10.19
C PHE A 47 0.53 17.97 -10.05
N LEU A 48 1.35 16.94 -9.92
CA LEU A 48 2.80 17.06 -9.72
C LEU A 48 3.60 16.97 -11.00
N GLU A 49 2.93 16.93 -12.16
CA GLU A 49 3.56 16.81 -13.48
C GLU A 49 4.56 15.64 -13.53
N SER A 50 4.16 14.52 -12.95
CA SER A 50 4.96 13.29 -12.87
C SER A 50 4.35 12.19 -13.73
N LYS A 51 5.12 11.14 -14.02
CA LYS A 51 4.66 9.95 -14.74
C LYS A 51 4.99 8.67 -13.96
N THR A 52 5.60 8.82 -12.79
CA THR A 52 6.15 7.68 -12.05
C THR A 52 5.42 7.38 -10.75
N ILE A 53 4.42 8.20 -10.39
CA ILE A 53 3.60 7.97 -9.20
C ILE A 53 2.68 6.80 -9.46
N ARG A 54 2.61 5.86 -8.52
CA ARG A 54 1.86 4.62 -8.72
C ARG A 54 1.17 4.16 -7.44
N ALA A 55 0.08 3.42 -7.60
CA ALA A 55 -0.56 2.73 -6.50
C ALA A 55 0.25 1.48 -6.14
N ILE A 56 0.48 1.25 -4.85
CA ILE A 56 1.14 0.05 -4.36
C ILE A 56 0.31 -0.56 -3.25
N ARG A 57 0.51 -1.87 -3.01
CA ARG A 57 -0.16 -2.54 -1.91
C ARG A 57 0.45 -2.08 -0.58
N TYR A 58 -0.41 -1.65 0.32
CA TYR A 58 -0.01 -1.35 1.69
C TYR A 58 -0.50 -2.47 2.60
N ASN A 59 0.43 -3.07 3.31
CA ASN A 59 0.12 -3.93 4.43
C ASN A 59 0.60 -3.20 5.69
N GLY A 60 -0.29 -3.00 6.66
CA GLY A 60 0.10 -2.49 7.97
C GLY A 60 1.10 -3.40 8.65
N ASP A 61 1.21 -4.63 8.16
CA ASP A 61 2.20 -5.62 8.58
C ASP A 61 3.31 -5.72 7.55
N ASP A 62 4.52 -6.08 8.01
CA ASP A 62 5.64 -6.32 7.13
C ASP A 62 5.35 -7.56 6.26
N LEU A 63 5.44 -7.40 4.94
CA LEU A 63 5.26 -8.50 3.99
C LEU A 63 6.21 -9.67 4.30
N ARG A 64 7.43 -9.37 4.74
CA ARG A 64 8.40 -10.39 5.15
C ARG A 64 7.86 -11.22 6.32
N ALA A 65 7.24 -10.59 7.32
CA ALA A 65 6.66 -11.29 8.47
C ALA A 65 5.52 -12.24 8.03
N ILE A 66 4.69 -11.80 7.09
CA ILE A 66 3.61 -12.64 6.54
C ILE A 66 4.19 -13.84 5.80
N LEU A 67 5.24 -13.65 5.00
CA LEU A 67 5.90 -14.74 4.28
C LEU A 67 6.58 -15.72 5.23
N GLU A 68 7.23 -15.25 6.28
CA GLU A 68 7.82 -16.10 7.30
C GLU A 68 6.74 -16.92 8.03
N TYR A 69 5.63 -16.30 8.37
CA TYR A 69 4.49 -16.98 8.96
C TYR A 69 3.97 -18.10 8.05
N ALA A 70 3.81 -17.81 6.76
CA ALA A 70 3.35 -18.79 5.78
C ALA A 70 4.31 -19.97 5.68
N LYS A 71 5.61 -19.71 5.68
CA LYS A 71 6.65 -20.74 5.63
C LYS A 71 6.60 -21.63 6.87
N ASP A 72 6.51 -21.01 8.07
CA ASP A 72 6.51 -21.72 9.34
C ASP A 72 5.25 -22.58 9.53
N ASN A 73 4.15 -22.24 8.88
CA ASN A 73 2.85 -22.92 9.02
C ASN A 73 2.45 -23.72 7.77
N ASN A 74 3.37 -23.96 6.84
CA ASN A 74 3.13 -24.70 5.60
C ASN A 74 2.00 -24.14 4.75
N LEU A 75 1.93 -22.80 4.63
CA LEU A 75 0.88 -22.09 3.90
C LEU A 75 1.37 -21.51 2.57
N MET A 76 2.56 -21.90 2.11
CA MET A 76 3.19 -21.30 0.92
C MET A 76 2.42 -21.56 -0.38
N ASP A 77 1.66 -22.66 -0.46
CA ASP A 77 0.88 -23.01 -1.64
C ASP A 77 -0.54 -22.41 -1.65
N LYS A 78 -0.85 -21.64 -0.63
CA LYS A 78 -2.18 -21.01 -0.51
C LYS A 78 -2.21 -19.61 -1.11
N PRO A 79 -3.39 -19.12 -1.57
CA PRO A 79 -3.52 -17.75 -2.04
C PRO A 79 -3.10 -16.76 -0.94
N PHE A 80 -2.43 -15.68 -1.34
CA PHE A 80 -1.92 -14.68 -0.39
C PHE A 80 -3.02 -14.12 0.51
N VAL A 81 -4.20 -13.87 -0.04
CA VAL A 81 -5.35 -13.33 0.73
C VAL A 81 -5.70 -14.27 1.88
N GLU A 82 -5.71 -15.58 1.64
CA GLU A 82 -5.99 -16.58 2.67
C GLU A 82 -4.91 -16.57 3.75
N VAL A 83 -3.65 -16.54 3.35
CA VAL A 83 -2.52 -16.47 4.29
C VAL A 83 -2.58 -15.19 5.13
N TYR A 84 -2.86 -14.07 4.49
CA TYR A 84 -2.98 -12.78 5.17
C TYR A 84 -4.09 -12.79 6.21
N ASN A 85 -5.25 -13.36 5.87
CA ASN A 85 -6.37 -13.46 6.80
C ASN A 85 -6.03 -14.34 8.01
N LEU A 86 -5.34 -15.45 7.80
CA LEU A 86 -4.88 -16.32 8.90
C LEU A 86 -3.85 -15.61 9.78
N TYR A 87 -2.93 -14.89 9.17
CA TYR A 87 -1.93 -14.10 9.89
C TYR A 87 -2.59 -13.05 10.79
N LYS A 88 -3.61 -12.37 10.29
CA LYS A 88 -4.34 -11.33 11.03
C LYS A 88 -5.14 -11.87 12.21
N ARG A 89 -5.49 -13.14 12.21
CA ARG A 89 -6.29 -13.77 13.27
C ARG A 89 -5.47 -14.22 14.47
N GLN A 90 -4.19 -14.09 14.40
CA GLN A 90 -3.32 -14.45 15.52
C GLN A 90 -3.41 -13.48 16.67
#